data_315de546dd8b7e4f1092e1012d57550d
#
_entry.id   315de546dd8b7e4f1092e1012d57550d
#
_cell.length_a   1.000
_cell.length_b   1.000
_cell.length_c   1.000
_cell.angle_alpha   90.00
_cell.angle_beta   90.00
_cell.angle_gamma   90.00
#
_symmetry.space_group_name_H-M   'P 1'
#
loop_
_entity.id
_entity.type
_entity.pdbx_description
1 polymer ?
#
loop_
_entity_poly.entity_id
_entity_poly.type
_entity_poly.pdbx_seq_one_letter_code
_entity_poly.pdbx_strand_id
1 'polypeptide(L)'
;MLRIGMIGADNFHALAFSRLANLPPEEGGSGLPARVTMLWGESAQRAAFVANEAHIHTVVDDPARMLGQVDAVMVVLRHGAQ
;
A
#
# COMPACT_ATOMS: atom_id res chain seq x y z
N MET A 1 4.94 14.60 -6.30
CA MET A 1 4.79 13.53 -5.30
C MET A 1 4.77 12.17 -5.98
N LEU A 2 5.55 11.23 -5.49
CA LEU A 2 5.61 9.88 -6.04
C LEU A 2 4.38 9.08 -5.61
N ARG A 3 3.66 8.54 -6.58
CA ARG A 3 2.48 7.69 -6.32
C ARG A 3 2.93 6.24 -6.41
N ILE A 4 2.65 5.50 -5.35
CA ILE A 4 3.10 4.10 -5.25
C ILE A 4 1.87 3.18 -5.24
N GLY A 5 1.91 2.14 -6.07
CA GLY A 5 0.96 1.04 -6.00
C GLY A 5 1.56 -0.08 -5.18
N MET A 6 0.84 -0.53 -4.16
CA MET A 6 1.27 -1.61 -3.29
C MET A 6 0.59 -2.91 -3.71
N ILE A 7 1.38 -3.92 -4.04
CA ILE A 7 0.88 -5.25 -4.36
C ILE A 7 1.18 -6.18 -3.18
N GLY A 8 0.14 -6.57 -2.48
CA GLY A 8 0.23 -7.40 -1.29
C GLY A 8 -0.23 -6.67 -0.05
N ALA A 9 -1.03 -7.31 0.77
CA ALA A 9 -1.55 -6.73 2.00
C ALA A 9 -1.46 -7.68 3.18
N ASP A 10 -1.07 -8.93 2.96
CA ASP A 10 -1.03 -9.95 3.99
C ASP A 10 0.21 -9.88 4.85
N ASN A 11 1.25 -9.22 4.34
CA ASN A 11 2.50 -9.08 5.07
C ASN A 11 2.45 -7.82 5.92
N PHE A 12 2.95 -7.92 7.15
CA PHE A 12 3.03 -6.78 8.05
C PHE A 12 3.81 -5.61 7.43
N HIS A 13 4.79 -5.90 6.58
CA HIS A 13 5.59 -4.85 5.95
C HIS A 13 4.76 -3.95 5.04
N ALA A 14 3.71 -4.48 4.43
CA ALA A 14 2.82 -3.65 3.59
C ALA A 14 2.15 -2.57 4.43
N LEU A 15 1.63 -2.95 5.60
CA LEU A 15 1.01 -1.99 6.50
C LEU A 15 2.03 -0.98 7.03
N ALA A 16 3.17 -1.46 7.50
CA ALA A 16 4.20 -0.61 8.09
C ALA A 16 4.70 0.43 7.09
N PHE A 17 5.03 -0.01 5.87
CA PHE A 17 5.51 0.90 4.84
C PHE A 17 4.42 1.90 4.43
N SER A 18 3.19 1.43 4.25
CA SER A 18 2.10 2.30 3.83
C SER A 18 1.81 3.38 4.86
N ARG A 19 1.86 3.04 6.13
CA ARG A 19 1.69 4.02 7.20
C ARG A 19 2.86 5.02 7.20
N LEU A 20 4.08 4.53 7.04
CA LEU A 20 5.25 5.38 6.99
C LEU A 20 5.16 6.39 5.85
N ALA A 21 4.66 5.97 4.69
CA ALA A 21 4.53 6.84 3.53
C ALA A 21 3.36 7.82 3.64
N ASN A 22 2.23 7.38 4.20
CA ASN A 22 0.98 8.11 4.08
C ASN A 22 0.60 8.94 5.30
N LEU A 23 1.05 8.56 6.50
CA LEU A 23 0.69 9.32 7.70
C LEU A 23 1.56 10.56 7.84
N PRO A 24 1.04 11.62 8.48
CA PRO A 24 1.86 12.80 8.77
C PRO A 24 2.94 12.44 9.80
N PRO A 25 4.03 13.21 9.85
CA PRO A 25 5.14 12.92 10.77
C PRO A 25 4.72 12.79 12.23
N GLU A 26 3.76 13.58 12.69
CA GLU A 26 3.27 13.51 14.06
C GLU A 26 2.50 12.23 14.37
N GLU A 27 2.12 11.47 13.33
CA GLU A 27 1.46 10.18 13.50
C GLU A 27 2.35 9.01 13.10
N GLY A 28 3.64 9.26 12.93
CA GLY A 28 4.59 8.22 12.61
C GLY A 28 5.01 8.15 11.16
N GLY A 29 4.57 9.09 10.32
CA GLY A 29 4.97 9.12 8.92
C GLY A 29 6.37 9.64 8.72
N SER A 30 6.93 9.37 7.54
CA SER A 30 8.30 9.76 7.20
C SER A 30 8.44 11.19 6.74
N GLY A 31 7.35 11.80 6.27
CA GLY A 31 7.41 13.11 5.66
C GLY A 31 7.98 13.12 4.25
N LEU A 32 8.26 11.98 3.68
CA LEU A 32 8.79 11.88 2.31
C LEU A 32 7.71 12.25 1.29
N PRO A 33 8.11 12.79 0.11
CA PRO A 33 7.17 13.17 -0.94
C PRO A 33 6.72 11.93 -1.74
N ALA A 34 6.21 10.93 -1.05
CA ALA A 34 5.72 9.70 -1.65
C ALA A 34 4.50 9.22 -0.88
N ARG A 35 3.52 8.65 -1.59
CA ARG A 35 2.32 8.10 -0.99
C ARG A 35 1.94 6.79 -1.66
N VAL A 36 1.44 5.87 -0.87
CA VAL A 36 0.80 4.68 -1.40
C VAL A 36 -0.63 5.08 -1.73
N THR A 37 -0.96 5.12 -3.01
CA THR A 37 -2.27 5.59 -3.48
C THR A 37 -3.19 4.46 -3.91
N MET A 38 -2.64 3.31 -4.24
CA MET A 38 -3.40 2.14 -4.63
C MET A 38 -2.87 0.90 -3.95
N LEU A 39 -3.77 -0.03 -3.66
CA LEU A 39 -3.42 -1.26 -2.95
C LEU A 39 -4.16 -2.43 -3.57
N TRP A 40 -3.46 -3.53 -3.75
CA TRP A 40 -4.04 -4.82 -4.08
C TRP A 40 -3.60 -5.84 -3.04
N GLY A 41 -4.53 -6.66 -2.55
CA GLY A 41 -4.22 -7.76 -1.66
C GLY A 41 -5.01 -8.98 -2.05
N GLU A 42 -4.48 -10.16 -1.79
CA GLU A 42 -5.18 -11.41 -2.09
C GLU A 42 -6.47 -11.53 -1.29
N SER A 43 -6.44 -11.06 -0.03
CA SER A 43 -7.61 -11.03 0.82
C SER A 43 -8.23 -9.63 0.78
N ALA A 44 -9.50 -9.55 0.38
CA ALA A 44 -10.21 -8.28 0.36
C ALA A 44 -10.32 -7.68 1.76
N GLN A 45 -10.52 -8.52 2.79
CA GLN A 45 -10.58 -8.05 4.16
C GLN A 45 -9.26 -7.43 4.61
N ARG A 46 -8.16 -8.08 4.29
CA ARG A 46 -6.84 -7.60 4.69
C ARG A 46 -6.50 -6.31 3.96
N ALA A 47 -6.81 -6.24 2.66
CA ALA A 47 -6.60 -5.02 1.89
C ALA A 47 -7.39 -3.86 2.47
N ALA A 48 -8.66 -4.09 2.81
CA ALA A 48 -9.49 -3.05 3.40
C ALA A 48 -8.92 -2.57 4.74
N PHE A 49 -8.42 -3.49 5.56
CA PHE A 49 -7.80 -3.14 6.84
C PHE A 49 -6.57 -2.25 6.63
N VAL A 50 -5.68 -2.65 5.75
CA VAL A 50 -4.45 -1.87 5.47
C VAL A 50 -4.81 -0.50 4.90
N ALA A 51 -5.76 -0.44 3.97
CA ALA A 51 -6.18 0.82 3.37
C ALA A 51 -6.75 1.77 4.42
N ASN A 52 -7.54 1.24 5.35
CA ASN A 52 -8.11 2.06 6.41
C ASN A 52 -7.03 2.59 7.36
N GLU A 53 -6.10 1.73 7.75
CA GLU A 53 -5.05 2.11 8.70
C GLU A 53 -4.04 3.09 8.11
N ALA A 54 -3.78 2.99 6.83
CA ALA A 54 -2.76 3.80 6.16
C ALA A 54 -3.34 4.90 5.28
N HIS A 55 -4.65 5.10 5.29
CA HIS A 55 -5.34 6.13 4.49
C HIS A 55 -5.08 5.97 2.99
N ILE A 56 -5.18 4.74 2.48
CA ILE A 56 -5.07 4.47 1.06
C ILE A 56 -6.45 4.61 0.44
N HIS A 57 -6.56 5.47 -0.58
CA HIS A 57 -7.87 5.78 -1.17
C HIS A 57 -8.45 4.66 -2.02
N THR A 58 -7.60 3.91 -2.71
CA THR A 58 -8.08 2.99 -3.73
C THR A 58 -7.56 1.59 -3.49
N VAL A 59 -8.48 0.66 -3.28
CA VAL A 59 -8.18 -0.77 -3.27
C VAL A 59 -8.67 -1.34 -4.58
N VAL A 60 -7.78 -1.99 -5.33
CA VAL A 60 -8.12 -2.55 -6.63
C VAL A 60 -8.27 -4.07 -6.54
N ASP A 61 -9.09 -4.62 -7.43
CA ASP A 61 -9.33 -6.06 -7.49
C ASP A 61 -8.36 -6.79 -8.41
N ASP A 62 -7.55 -6.04 -9.14
CA ASP A 62 -6.58 -6.58 -10.08
C ASP A 62 -5.38 -5.64 -10.12
N PRO A 63 -4.14 -6.16 -9.88
CA PRO A 63 -2.95 -5.30 -9.91
C PRO A 63 -2.77 -4.56 -11.24
N ALA A 64 -3.30 -5.11 -12.34
CA ALA A 64 -3.19 -4.46 -13.64
C ALA A 64 -3.87 -3.08 -13.67
N ARG A 65 -4.81 -2.82 -12.77
CA ARG A 65 -5.49 -1.54 -12.70
C ARG A 65 -4.58 -0.41 -12.24
N MET A 66 -3.41 -0.75 -11.72
CA MET A 66 -2.41 0.25 -11.31
C MET A 66 -1.65 0.82 -12.49
N LEU A 67 -1.68 0.14 -13.63
CA LEU A 67 -0.93 0.59 -14.81
C LEU A 67 -1.40 1.98 -15.24
N GLY A 68 -0.44 2.90 -15.37
CA GLY A 68 -0.72 4.27 -15.74
C GLY A 68 -1.30 5.13 -14.62
N GLN A 69 -1.56 4.55 -13.45
CA GLN A 69 -2.15 5.28 -12.33
C GLN A 69 -1.15 5.58 -11.22
N VAL A 70 0.00 4.91 -11.23
CA VAL A 70 1.04 5.10 -10.24
C VAL A 70 2.38 5.28 -10.92
N ASP A 71 3.34 5.84 -10.19
CA ASP A 71 4.68 6.09 -10.71
C ASP A 71 5.62 4.92 -10.41
N ALA A 72 5.33 4.14 -9.39
CA ALA A 72 6.13 3.00 -8.99
C ALA A 72 5.24 1.94 -8.36
N VAL A 73 5.69 0.70 -8.40
CA VAL A 73 4.97 -0.42 -7.79
C VAL A 73 5.90 -1.09 -6.79
N MET A 74 5.38 -1.33 -5.59
CA MET A 74 6.08 -2.09 -4.57
C MET A 74 5.36 -3.43 -4.40
N VAL A 75 6.11 -4.52 -4.51
CA VAL A 75 5.55 -5.87 -4.36
C VAL A 75 5.98 -6.41 -3.00
N VAL A 76 5.00 -6.68 -2.15
CA VAL A 76 5.23 -7.23 -0.82
C VAL A 76 4.46 -8.53 -0.74
N LEU A 77 5.12 -9.62 -1.03
CA LEU A 77 4.48 -10.91 -1.08
C LEU A 77 4.50 -11.60 0.28
N ARG A 78 3.60 -12.56 0.40
CA ARG A 78 3.49 -13.35 1.60
C ARG A 78 4.73 -14.22 1.77
N HIS A 79 5.45 -13.99 2.85
CA HIS A 79 6.74 -14.66 3.07
C HIS A 79 6.59 -16.15 3.31
N GLY A 80 5.57 -16.57 3.99
CA GLY A 80 5.38 -17.98 4.34
C GLY A 80 4.99 -18.89 3.18
N ALA A 81 4.88 -18.36 1.99
CA ALA A 81 4.47 -19.13 0.82
C ALA A 81 5.59 -19.98 0.23
N GLN A 82 6.76 -19.88 0.74
CA GLN A 82 7.91 -20.63 0.25
C GLN A 82 7.87 -22.08 0.65
#